data_5a6d18a52e730108a84ad18a4cf08334
#
_entry.id   5a6d18a52e730108a84ad18a4cf08334
#
_cell.length_a   1.000
_cell.length_b   1.000
_cell.length_c   1.000
_cell.angle_alpha   90.00
_cell.angle_beta   90.00
_cell.angle_gamma   90.00
#
_symmetry.space_group_name_H-M   'P 1'
#
loop_
_entity.id
_entity.type
_entity.pdbx_description
1 polymer ?
#
loop_
_entity_poly.entity_id
_entity_poly.type
_entity_poly.pdbx_seq_one_letter_code
_entity_poly.pdbx_strand_id
1 'polypeptide(L)'
;MKKWKHDESRNDPLRRAILRGMAAAGIAAMAMASFAGSASAQSLLEKIKNGETIRIGFSNEIPWAYPGENNEPLGFVNAMTIDILKRLGTTKVEPIVTEWGSLIPGLQAGRFDIITGGMFILPERCRNVLFTEPLGKGADGLLVPKGNPEELHSYQDVRDKGLTFVTASGYDSVKYAQEVGIADDKIMQVAGPAEIVQAVKAGRAAAGAGDYFTMKKFADQDDSTELADPFTPPAIGYPAFAFLPNQQEAVDAFNAVMKDYIGSDEMMASVGKYGYTKAALPDGTTTAELCKG
;
A
#
# COMPACT_ATOMS: atom_id res chain seq x y z
N MET A 1 -38.16 15.24 -80.06
CA MET A 1 -36.75 15.61 -80.10
C MET A 1 -36.53 16.75 -79.10
N LYS A 2 -35.97 16.45 -77.88
CA LYS A 2 -35.64 17.47 -76.87
C LYS A 2 -34.13 17.77 -76.95
N LYS A 3 -33.78 19.04 -77.26
CA LYS A 3 -32.38 19.53 -77.26
C LYS A 3 -31.89 19.69 -75.82
N TRP A 4 -30.74 19.09 -75.54
CA TRP A 4 -29.98 19.31 -74.31
C TRP A 4 -29.30 20.70 -74.35
N LYS A 5 -29.50 21.50 -73.31
CA LYS A 5 -28.74 22.76 -73.12
C LYS A 5 -27.47 22.43 -72.34
N HIS A 6 -26.31 22.85 -72.83
CA HIS A 6 -25.04 22.81 -72.11
C HIS A 6 -25.07 23.81 -70.94
N ASP A 7 -24.64 23.32 -69.76
CA ASP A 7 -24.54 24.12 -68.58
C ASP A 7 -23.14 24.79 -68.54
N GLU A 8 -23.15 26.14 -68.64
CA GLU A 8 -21.98 27.01 -68.67
C GLU A 8 -21.46 27.41 -67.28
N SER A 9 -21.81 26.71 -66.24
CA SER A 9 -21.47 27.04 -64.83
C SER A 9 -20.07 26.70 -64.37
N ARG A 10 -19.14 26.34 -65.27
CA ARG A 10 -17.81 25.80 -64.92
C ARG A 10 -16.70 26.86 -64.71
N ASN A 11 -16.96 28.13 -64.92
CA ASN A 11 -15.93 29.19 -64.88
C ASN A 11 -16.24 30.35 -63.91
N ASP A 12 -16.69 30.03 -62.70
CA ASP A 12 -16.89 31.07 -61.68
C ASP A 12 -15.59 31.36 -60.91
N PRO A 13 -14.98 32.55 -61.04
CA PRO A 13 -13.73 32.92 -60.38
C PRO A 13 -13.86 32.96 -58.85
N LEU A 14 -15.04 33.16 -58.32
CA LEU A 14 -15.31 33.12 -56.87
C LEU A 14 -15.14 31.71 -56.29
N ARG A 15 -15.50 30.67 -57.01
CA ARG A 15 -15.31 29.26 -56.57
C ARG A 15 -13.85 28.86 -56.49
N ARG A 16 -12.99 29.41 -57.37
CA ARG A 16 -11.52 29.18 -57.35
C ARG A 16 -10.83 29.89 -56.21
N ALA A 17 -11.31 31.05 -55.78
CA ALA A 17 -10.79 31.79 -54.66
C ALA A 17 -11.13 31.12 -53.32
N ILE A 18 -12.34 30.55 -53.17
CA ILE A 18 -12.77 29.82 -51.94
C ILE A 18 -11.98 28.51 -51.77
N LEU A 19 -11.75 27.76 -52.87
CA LEU A 19 -10.98 26.52 -52.80
C LEU A 19 -9.48 26.75 -52.48
N ARG A 20 -8.91 27.89 -52.88
CA ARG A 20 -7.52 28.26 -52.53
C ARG A 20 -7.38 28.76 -51.10
N GLY A 21 -8.40 29.43 -50.56
CA GLY A 21 -8.45 29.86 -49.17
C GLY A 21 -8.57 28.69 -48.17
N MET A 22 -9.33 27.65 -48.50
CA MET A 22 -9.49 26.46 -47.66
C MET A 22 -8.25 25.58 -47.64
N ALA A 23 -7.46 25.51 -48.73
CA ALA A 23 -6.21 24.73 -48.74
C ALA A 23 -5.13 25.40 -47.89
N ALA A 24 -5.05 26.72 -47.80
CA ALA A 24 -4.08 27.44 -46.98
C ALA A 24 -4.42 27.39 -45.49
N ALA A 25 -5.71 27.39 -45.10
CA ALA A 25 -6.18 27.24 -43.72
C ALA A 25 -5.95 25.79 -43.16
N GLY A 26 -6.07 24.77 -44.03
CA GLY A 26 -5.85 23.39 -43.66
C GLY A 26 -4.37 23.06 -43.32
N ILE A 27 -3.42 23.70 -44.00
CA ILE A 27 -1.96 23.47 -43.75
C ILE A 27 -1.52 24.19 -42.48
N ALA A 28 -2.08 25.35 -42.14
CA ALA A 28 -1.78 26.06 -40.88
C ALA A 28 -2.34 25.32 -39.64
N ALA A 29 -3.49 24.65 -39.76
CA ALA A 29 -4.07 23.84 -38.67
C ALA A 29 -3.29 22.55 -38.42
N MET A 30 -2.69 21.92 -39.46
CA MET A 30 -1.82 20.74 -39.27
C MET A 30 -0.45 21.10 -38.66
N ALA A 31 0.07 22.32 -38.86
CA ALA A 31 1.33 22.73 -38.26
C ALA A 31 1.21 23.06 -36.76
N MET A 32 0.02 23.41 -36.26
CA MET A 32 -0.23 23.61 -34.81
C MET A 32 -0.50 22.33 -34.02
N ALA A 33 -0.90 21.24 -34.70
CA ALA A 33 -1.15 19.95 -34.04
C ALA A 33 0.16 19.17 -33.70
N SER A 34 1.32 19.59 -34.23
CA SER A 34 2.61 18.92 -34.02
C SER A 34 3.35 19.37 -32.75
N PHE A 35 2.82 20.33 -31.98
CA PHE A 35 3.35 20.77 -30.68
C PHE A 35 2.52 20.29 -29.49
N ALA A 36 1.68 19.29 -29.67
CA ALA A 36 1.25 18.49 -28.53
C ALA A 36 2.45 17.64 -28.09
N GLY A 37 3.44 18.29 -27.50
CA GLY A 37 4.52 17.60 -26.79
C GLY A 37 3.85 16.61 -25.86
N SER A 38 4.25 15.34 -25.95
CA SER A 38 3.90 14.33 -24.96
C SER A 38 4.28 14.93 -23.61
N ALA A 39 3.32 15.46 -22.88
CA ALA A 39 3.51 15.75 -21.46
C ALA A 39 3.79 14.38 -20.84
N SER A 40 5.07 14.02 -20.77
CA SER A 40 5.51 12.87 -19.98
C SER A 40 4.95 13.12 -18.58
N ALA A 41 4.08 12.23 -18.11
CA ALA A 41 3.59 12.34 -16.74
C ALA A 41 4.82 12.39 -15.84
N GLN A 42 4.93 13.45 -15.03
CA GLN A 42 6.03 13.67 -14.11
C GLN A 42 6.21 12.43 -13.22
N SER A 43 7.44 11.93 -13.11
CA SER A 43 7.71 10.76 -12.25
C SER A 43 7.52 11.11 -10.77
N LEU A 44 7.23 10.10 -9.95
CA LEU A 44 7.10 10.30 -8.50
C LEU A 44 8.38 10.88 -7.90
N LEU A 45 9.54 10.43 -8.35
CA LEU A 45 10.83 10.96 -7.88
C LEU A 45 11.01 12.44 -8.22
N GLU A 46 10.57 12.88 -9.41
CA GLU A 46 10.58 14.30 -9.78
C GLU A 46 9.65 15.14 -8.90
N LYS A 47 8.43 14.65 -8.61
CA LYS A 47 7.52 15.29 -7.66
C LYS A 47 8.18 15.49 -6.29
N ILE A 48 8.83 14.45 -5.77
CA ILE A 48 9.53 14.51 -4.48
C ILE A 48 10.64 15.56 -4.52
N LYS A 49 11.51 15.54 -5.55
CA LYS A 49 12.64 16.47 -5.71
C LYS A 49 12.18 17.92 -5.90
N ASN A 50 11.02 18.13 -6.50
CA ASN A 50 10.42 19.47 -6.69
C ASN A 50 9.70 19.98 -5.43
N GLY A 51 9.70 19.23 -4.34
CA GLY A 51 9.05 19.63 -3.09
C GLY A 51 7.53 19.65 -3.18
N GLU A 52 6.95 18.81 -4.04
CA GLU A 52 5.50 18.68 -4.19
C GLU A 52 4.89 17.82 -3.08
N THR A 53 3.57 17.89 -2.92
CA THR A 53 2.83 17.07 -1.96
C THR A 53 2.77 15.63 -2.44
N ILE A 54 3.15 14.69 -1.57
CA ILE A 54 3.09 13.24 -1.81
C ILE A 54 1.94 12.66 -1.01
N ARG A 55 1.04 11.97 -1.70
CA ARG A 55 -0.09 11.27 -1.08
C ARG A 55 0.40 9.92 -0.57
N ILE A 56 0.23 9.67 0.72
CA ILE A 56 0.65 8.44 1.38
C ILE A 56 -0.57 7.65 1.82
N GLY A 57 -0.65 6.37 1.41
CA GLY A 57 -1.78 5.49 1.70
C GLY A 57 -1.43 4.50 2.81
N PHE A 58 -2.30 4.42 3.85
CA PHE A 58 -2.15 3.47 4.95
C PHE A 58 -3.51 3.13 5.56
N SER A 59 -3.57 2.07 6.35
CA SER A 59 -4.72 1.71 7.16
C SER A 59 -4.50 2.13 8.62
N ASN A 60 -5.56 2.01 9.43
CA ASN A 60 -5.47 2.37 10.86
C ASN A 60 -4.88 1.20 11.67
N GLU A 61 -3.54 1.07 11.61
CA GLU A 61 -2.76 0.00 12.24
C GLU A 61 -1.80 0.58 13.31
N ILE A 62 -2.31 0.82 14.51
CA ILE A 62 -1.49 1.29 15.63
C ILE A 62 -0.57 0.14 16.10
N PRO A 63 0.74 0.34 16.25
CA PRO A 63 1.52 1.58 16.12
C PRO A 63 2.24 1.78 14.77
N TRP A 64 1.90 1.01 13.74
CA TRP A 64 2.59 1.03 12.43
C TRP A 64 2.36 2.32 11.66
N ALA A 65 1.10 2.57 11.30
CA ALA A 65 0.65 3.75 10.60
C ALA A 65 -0.82 3.98 10.94
N TYR A 66 -1.18 5.18 11.37
CA TYR A 66 -2.56 5.50 11.75
C TYR A 66 -2.80 7.02 11.69
N PRO A 67 -4.05 7.46 11.51
CA PRO A 67 -4.37 8.88 11.55
C PRO A 67 -4.40 9.41 12.98
N GLY A 68 -3.83 10.58 13.21
CA GLY A 68 -4.07 11.37 14.41
C GLY A 68 -5.43 12.06 14.40
N GLU A 69 -5.72 12.86 15.43
CA GLU A 69 -7.02 13.54 15.59
C GLU A 69 -7.31 14.54 14.46
N ASN A 70 -6.27 15.18 13.90
CA ASN A 70 -6.39 16.10 12.76
C ASN A 70 -5.92 15.45 11.46
N ASN A 71 -6.02 14.14 11.35
CA ASN A 71 -5.60 13.34 10.20
C ASN A 71 -4.08 13.41 9.91
N GLU A 72 -3.24 13.78 10.89
CA GLU A 72 -1.80 13.71 10.76
C GLU A 72 -1.33 12.24 10.67
N PRO A 73 -0.31 11.92 9.83
CA PRO A 73 0.19 10.56 9.68
C PRO A 73 1.11 10.19 10.85
N LEU A 74 0.55 9.43 11.80
CA LEU A 74 1.24 8.91 12.98
C LEU A 74 1.69 7.46 12.79
N GLY A 75 2.54 6.98 13.71
CA GLY A 75 3.09 5.64 13.70
C GLY A 75 4.52 5.59 13.16
N PHE A 76 5.21 4.47 13.41
CA PHE A 76 6.63 4.42 13.10
C PHE A 76 6.91 4.35 11.58
N VAL A 77 6.07 3.72 10.77
CA VAL A 77 6.29 3.70 9.31
C VAL A 77 6.02 5.07 8.70
N ASN A 78 4.97 5.78 9.14
CA ASN A 78 4.73 7.15 8.68
C ASN A 78 5.84 8.10 9.12
N ALA A 79 6.40 7.94 10.33
CA ALA A 79 7.55 8.72 10.78
C ALA A 79 8.78 8.49 9.90
N MET A 80 9.12 7.22 9.60
CA MET A 80 10.18 6.88 8.64
C MET A 80 9.91 7.47 7.26
N THR A 81 8.66 7.42 6.79
CA THR A 81 8.26 8.01 5.50
C THR A 81 8.59 9.50 5.44
N ILE A 82 8.20 10.25 6.46
CA ILE A 82 8.43 11.70 6.54
C ILE A 82 9.93 12.02 6.55
N ASP A 83 10.71 11.29 7.35
CA ASP A 83 12.16 11.47 7.43
C ASP A 83 12.85 11.17 6.09
N ILE A 84 12.46 10.09 5.40
CA ILE A 84 13.01 9.72 4.10
C ILE A 84 12.61 10.74 3.04
N LEU A 85 11.34 11.14 2.96
CA LEU A 85 10.87 12.15 2.01
C LEU A 85 11.56 13.49 2.21
N LYS A 86 11.80 13.89 3.46
CA LYS A 86 12.55 15.11 3.79
C LYS A 86 13.98 15.06 3.24
N ARG A 87 14.66 13.93 3.34
CA ARG A 87 16.00 13.73 2.77
C ARG A 87 15.99 13.71 1.23
N LEU A 88 14.87 13.31 0.62
CA LEU A 88 14.71 13.29 -0.83
C LEU A 88 14.23 14.61 -1.43
N GLY A 89 13.73 15.58 -0.62
CA GLY A 89 13.43 16.94 -1.09
C GLY A 89 12.03 17.47 -0.76
N THR A 90 11.15 16.71 -0.06
CA THR A 90 9.84 17.21 0.35
C THR A 90 9.49 16.85 1.78
N THR A 91 8.74 17.75 2.43
CA THR A 91 8.10 17.49 3.74
C THR A 91 6.57 17.50 3.63
N LYS A 92 6.05 17.73 2.42
CA LYS A 92 4.63 17.86 2.19
C LYS A 92 4.03 16.48 1.94
N VAL A 93 3.24 15.99 2.88
CA VAL A 93 2.51 14.73 2.77
C VAL A 93 1.02 14.97 2.93
N GLU A 94 0.23 14.19 2.18
CA GLU A 94 -1.22 14.11 2.29
C GLU A 94 -1.58 12.68 2.69
N PRO A 95 -2.06 12.45 3.92
CA PRO A 95 -2.46 11.13 4.38
C PRO A 95 -3.81 10.70 3.79
N ILE A 96 -3.84 9.51 3.21
CA ILE A 96 -5.04 8.87 2.67
C ILE A 96 -5.27 7.57 3.44
N VAL A 97 -6.24 7.59 4.34
CA VAL A 97 -6.59 6.43 5.16
C VAL A 97 -7.59 5.56 4.43
N THR A 98 -7.36 4.26 4.40
CA THR A 98 -8.26 3.28 3.78
C THR A 98 -8.16 1.94 4.52
N GLU A 99 -9.04 0.98 4.20
CA GLU A 99 -8.92 -0.38 4.70
C GLU A 99 -7.73 -1.09 4.08
N TRP A 100 -7.12 -2.03 4.82
CA TRP A 100 -5.91 -2.74 4.41
C TRP A 100 -6.03 -3.40 3.03
N GLY A 101 -7.10 -4.17 2.80
CA GLY A 101 -7.33 -4.83 1.52
C GLY A 101 -7.52 -3.89 0.33
N SER A 102 -7.74 -2.59 0.60
CA SER A 102 -7.89 -1.54 -0.42
C SER A 102 -6.58 -0.81 -0.75
N LEU A 103 -5.45 -1.13 -0.08
CA LEU A 103 -4.19 -0.41 -0.26
C LEU A 103 -3.61 -0.65 -1.67
N ILE A 104 -3.39 -1.89 -2.10
CA ILE A 104 -2.86 -2.19 -3.44
C ILE A 104 -3.81 -1.69 -4.54
N PRO A 105 -5.13 -2.00 -4.50
CA PRO A 105 -6.08 -1.44 -5.47
C PRO A 105 -6.11 0.10 -5.49
N GLY A 106 -6.00 0.74 -4.32
CA GLY A 106 -5.97 2.20 -4.20
C GLY A 106 -4.73 2.82 -4.84
N LEU A 107 -3.55 2.22 -4.64
CA LEU A 107 -2.30 2.61 -5.29
C LEU A 107 -2.41 2.48 -6.81
N GLN A 108 -2.91 1.34 -7.30
CA GLN A 108 -3.11 1.07 -8.73
C GLN A 108 -4.11 2.05 -9.38
N ALA A 109 -5.14 2.45 -8.62
CA ALA A 109 -6.11 3.47 -9.05
C ALA A 109 -5.59 4.92 -8.91
N GLY A 110 -4.33 5.12 -8.46
CA GLY A 110 -3.74 6.44 -8.30
C GLY A 110 -4.38 7.30 -7.19
N ARG A 111 -5.00 6.67 -6.18
CA ARG A 111 -5.57 7.40 -5.04
C ARG A 111 -4.48 8.01 -4.16
N PHE A 112 -3.34 7.37 -4.07
CA PHE A 112 -2.13 7.81 -3.38
C PHE A 112 -0.89 7.36 -4.17
N ASP A 113 0.27 7.86 -3.80
CA ASP A 113 1.51 7.71 -4.53
C ASP A 113 2.41 6.60 -3.95
N ILE A 114 2.30 6.34 -2.63
CA ILE A 114 3.11 5.35 -1.89
C ILE A 114 2.22 4.67 -0.85
N ILE A 115 2.36 3.35 -0.65
CA ILE A 115 1.80 2.64 0.51
C ILE A 115 2.81 2.74 1.66
N THR A 116 2.37 3.29 2.80
CA THR A 116 3.19 3.53 3.99
C THR A 116 2.67 2.81 5.25
N GLY A 117 1.87 1.75 5.06
CA GLY A 117 1.29 0.96 6.14
C GLY A 117 2.20 -0.12 6.74
N GLY A 118 3.45 -0.27 6.26
CA GLY A 118 4.32 -1.38 6.69
C GLY A 118 3.90 -2.73 6.10
N MET A 119 3.50 -2.73 4.82
CA MET A 119 3.04 -3.94 4.14
C MET A 119 4.16 -4.98 4.04
N PHE A 120 3.89 -6.20 4.51
CA PHE A 120 4.87 -7.30 4.40
C PHE A 120 5.08 -7.70 2.95
N ILE A 121 6.34 -7.91 2.59
CA ILE A 121 6.76 -8.37 1.27
C ILE A 121 6.34 -9.83 1.11
N LEU A 122 5.46 -10.11 0.14
CA LEU A 122 4.99 -11.45 -0.20
C LEU A 122 5.06 -11.64 -1.72
N PRO A 123 5.37 -12.85 -2.23
CA PRO A 123 5.49 -13.10 -3.67
C PRO A 123 4.24 -12.67 -4.47
N GLU A 124 3.03 -12.89 -3.95
CA GLU A 124 1.78 -12.48 -4.58
C GLU A 124 1.60 -10.95 -4.63
N ARG A 125 2.12 -10.22 -3.63
CA ARG A 125 2.09 -8.76 -3.62
C ARG A 125 3.14 -8.18 -4.58
N CYS A 126 4.32 -8.79 -4.66
CA CYS A 126 5.40 -8.41 -5.60
C CYS A 126 4.97 -8.44 -7.07
N ARG A 127 3.97 -9.26 -7.44
CA ARG A 127 3.41 -9.27 -8.79
C ARG A 127 2.61 -8.01 -9.14
N ASN A 128 2.22 -7.24 -8.13
CA ASN A 128 1.30 -6.10 -8.28
C ASN A 128 1.94 -4.76 -7.96
N VAL A 129 3.00 -4.74 -7.14
CA VAL A 129 3.70 -3.53 -6.67
C VAL A 129 5.20 -3.78 -6.59
N LEU A 130 5.98 -2.70 -6.58
CA LEU A 130 7.40 -2.72 -6.20
C LEU A 130 7.52 -2.44 -4.72
N PHE A 131 8.44 -3.12 -4.05
CA PHE A 131 8.78 -2.86 -2.66
C PHE A 131 10.18 -2.27 -2.54
N THR A 132 10.38 -1.42 -1.51
CA THR A 132 11.73 -1.10 -1.03
C THR A 132 12.36 -2.31 -0.36
N GLU A 133 13.64 -2.21 0.02
CA GLU A 133 14.22 -3.13 1.00
C GLU A 133 13.45 -3.06 2.33
N PRO A 134 13.50 -4.11 3.16
CA PRO A 134 12.76 -4.16 4.42
C PRO A 134 13.06 -2.99 5.37
N LEU A 135 12.01 -2.46 5.99
CA LEU A 135 12.08 -1.47 7.07
C LEU A 135 12.39 -2.10 8.42
N GLY A 136 12.16 -3.40 8.50
CA GLY A 136 12.27 -4.16 9.74
C GLY A 136 11.84 -5.60 9.55
N LYS A 137 11.58 -6.28 10.66
CA LYS A 137 10.96 -7.59 10.71
C LYS A 137 9.94 -7.67 11.84
N GLY A 138 8.95 -8.51 11.68
CA GLY A 138 7.88 -8.75 12.64
C GLY A 138 7.26 -10.13 12.43
N ALA A 139 6.23 -10.41 13.18
CA ALA A 139 5.45 -11.64 13.06
C ALA A 139 4.01 -11.35 13.48
N ASP A 140 3.09 -12.27 13.18
CA ASP A 140 1.74 -12.22 13.72
C ASP A 140 1.71 -12.44 15.23
N GLY A 141 0.68 -11.92 15.88
CA GLY A 141 0.24 -12.30 17.22
C GLY A 141 -1.11 -13.01 17.13
N LEU A 142 -1.32 -13.99 17.98
CA LEU A 142 -2.61 -14.69 18.09
C LEU A 142 -3.39 -14.11 19.27
N LEU A 143 -4.45 -13.37 18.98
CA LEU A 143 -5.36 -12.81 19.97
C LEU A 143 -6.38 -13.88 20.36
N VAL A 144 -6.53 -14.12 21.67
CA VAL A 144 -7.44 -15.11 22.24
C VAL A 144 -8.28 -14.47 23.36
N PRO A 145 -9.42 -15.05 23.76
CA PRO A 145 -10.11 -14.65 24.98
C PRO A 145 -9.21 -14.78 26.20
N LYS A 146 -9.43 -13.94 27.21
CA LYS A 146 -8.65 -13.94 28.44
C LYS A 146 -8.58 -15.33 29.07
N GLY A 147 -7.36 -15.74 29.45
CA GLY A 147 -7.07 -17.06 29.99
C GLY A 147 -6.93 -18.17 28.96
N ASN A 148 -7.00 -17.84 27.67
CA ASN A 148 -6.83 -18.77 26.54
C ASN A 148 -7.57 -20.11 26.74
N PRO A 149 -8.91 -20.11 26.90
CA PRO A 149 -9.67 -21.29 27.33
C PRO A 149 -9.56 -22.46 26.35
N GLU A 150 -9.20 -22.21 25.09
CA GLU A 150 -8.99 -23.23 24.06
C GLU A 150 -7.54 -23.68 23.97
N GLU A 151 -6.63 -23.17 24.81
CA GLU A 151 -5.20 -23.51 24.81
C GLU A 151 -4.60 -23.43 23.40
N LEU A 152 -4.79 -22.29 22.71
CA LEU A 152 -4.33 -22.05 21.35
C LEU A 152 -2.95 -21.39 21.37
N HIS A 153 -1.95 -22.02 20.75
CA HIS A 153 -0.57 -21.54 20.70
C HIS A 153 -0.01 -21.51 19.28
N SER A 154 -0.83 -21.86 18.29
CA SER A 154 -0.49 -21.87 16.86
C SER A 154 -1.75 -21.82 16.00
N TYR A 155 -1.59 -21.55 14.71
CA TYR A 155 -2.68 -21.68 13.74
C TYR A 155 -3.10 -23.14 13.57
N GLN A 156 -2.14 -24.08 13.75
CA GLN A 156 -2.42 -25.51 13.73
C GLN A 156 -3.39 -25.93 14.83
N ASP A 157 -3.29 -25.35 16.03
CA ASP A 157 -4.24 -25.65 17.12
C ASP A 157 -5.67 -25.22 16.74
N VAL A 158 -5.83 -24.05 16.10
CA VAL A 158 -7.13 -23.59 15.61
C VAL A 158 -7.71 -24.56 14.58
N ARG A 159 -6.87 -25.03 13.62
CA ARG A 159 -7.26 -26.03 12.63
C ARG A 159 -7.68 -27.34 13.27
N ASP A 160 -6.82 -27.88 14.13
CA ASP A 160 -7.00 -29.23 14.71
C ASP A 160 -8.24 -29.34 15.61
N LYS A 161 -8.63 -28.22 16.21
CA LYS A 161 -9.86 -28.09 17.01
C LYS A 161 -11.07 -27.69 16.16
N GLY A 162 -10.92 -27.44 14.85
CA GLY A 162 -12.00 -27.02 13.94
C GLY A 162 -12.67 -25.70 14.30
N LEU A 163 -11.92 -24.81 14.94
CA LEU A 163 -12.41 -23.54 15.47
C LEU A 163 -12.46 -22.44 14.40
N THR A 164 -13.28 -21.42 14.65
CA THR A 164 -13.30 -20.23 13.79
C THR A 164 -12.15 -19.30 14.14
N PHE A 165 -11.42 -18.91 13.10
CA PHE A 165 -10.31 -17.96 13.11
C PHE A 165 -10.76 -16.64 12.47
N VAL A 166 -10.35 -15.49 13.00
CA VAL A 166 -10.66 -14.18 12.41
C VAL A 166 -9.40 -13.40 12.09
N THR A 167 -9.40 -12.74 10.93
CA THR A 167 -8.31 -11.83 10.52
C THR A 167 -8.86 -10.76 9.59
N ALA A 168 -8.06 -9.73 9.28
CA ALA A 168 -8.49 -8.70 8.35
C ALA A 168 -8.33 -9.14 6.89
N SER A 169 -9.23 -8.66 6.05
CA SER A 169 -9.18 -8.91 4.60
C SER A 169 -7.89 -8.36 3.99
N GLY A 170 -7.17 -9.21 3.26
CA GLY A 170 -5.89 -8.86 2.63
C GLY A 170 -4.67 -8.96 3.56
N TYR A 171 -4.81 -9.35 4.82
CA TYR A 171 -3.68 -9.71 5.68
C TYR A 171 -3.02 -11.00 5.19
N ASP A 172 -1.73 -11.15 5.48
CA ASP A 172 -0.96 -12.37 5.22
C ASP A 172 -1.43 -13.55 6.07
N SER A 173 -1.99 -13.30 7.24
CA SER A 173 -2.61 -14.31 8.10
C SER A 173 -3.78 -15.06 7.44
N VAL A 174 -4.46 -14.48 6.43
CA VAL A 174 -5.43 -15.23 5.59
C VAL A 174 -4.72 -16.36 4.86
N LYS A 175 -3.61 -16.04 4.18
CA LYS A 175 -2.81 -17.02 3.44
C LYS A 175 -2.24 -18.08 4.38
N TYR A 176 -1.65 -17.67 5.49
CA TYR A 176 -1.06 -18.62 6.45
C TYR A 176 -2.11 -19.53 7.08
N ALA A 177 -3.31 -19.03 7.36
CA ALA A 177 -4.42 -19.85 7.85
C ALA A 177 -4.82 -20.93 6.83
N GLN A 178 -4.89 -20.57 5.54
CA GLN A 178 -5.16 -21.50 4.45
C GLN A 178 -4.02 -22.53 4.27
N GLU A 179 -2.76 -22.09 4.32
CA GLU A 179 -1.59 -22.96 4.16
C GLU A 179 -1.46 -24.01 5.27
N VAL A 180 -1.83 -23.66 6.51
CA VAL A 180 -1.87 -24.65 7.59
C VAL A 180 -3.11 -25.54 7.53
N GLY A 181 -4.08 -25.24 6.65
CA GLY A 181 -5.27 -26.08 6.39
C GLY A 181 -6.48 -25.73 7.25
N ILE A 182 -6.60 -24.49 7.76
CA ILE A 182 -7.88 -24.00 8.30
C ILE A 182 -8.86 -23.89 7.13
N ALA A 183 -10.04 -24.52 7.27
CA ALA A 183 -11.05 -24.52 6.20
C ALA A 183 -11.56 -23.10 5.92
N ASP A 184 -11.84 -22.78 4.66
CA ASP A 184 -12.21 -21.42 4.24
C ASP A 184 -13.46 -20.88 4.95
N ASP A 185 -14.43 -21.75 5.26
CA ASP A 185 -15.64 -21.41 6.01
C ASP A 185 -15.38 -21.15 7.52
N LYS A 186 -14.16 -21.45 7.98
CA LYS A 186 -13.67 -21.18 9.33
C LYS A 186 -12.76 -19.95 9.40
N ILE A 187 -12.42 -19.33 8.26
CA ILE A 187 -11.63 -18.10 8.19
C ILE A 187 -12.59 -16.91 8.01
N MET A 188 -12.91 -16.26 9.13
CA MET A 188 -13.72 -15.03 9.12
C MET A 188 -12.82 -13.85 8.73
N GLN A 189 -13.17 -13.15 7.65
CA GLN A 189 -12.46 -11.94 7.24
C GLN A 189 -13.27 -10.69 7.60
N VAL A 190 -12.59 -9.71 8.22
CA VAL A 190 -13.17 -8.43 8.68
C VAL A 190 -12.40 -7.24 8.10
N ALA A 191 -12.86 -6.01 8.38
CA ALA A 191 -12.26 -4.81 7.80
C ALA A 191 -10.88 -4.47 8.38
N GLY A 192 -10.67 -4.70 9.69
CA GLY A 192 -9.42 -4.34 10.34
C GLY A 192 -9.28 -4.85 11.79
N PRO A 193 -8.26 -4.35 12.51
CA PRO A 193 -7.89 -4.87 13.84
C PRO A 193 -9.01 -4.74 14.88
N ALA A 194 -9.75 -3.64 14.85
CA ALA A 194 -10.84 -3.42 15.81
C ALA A 194 -11.93 -4.48 15.69
N GLU A 195 -12.29 -4.87 14.47
CA GLU A 195 -13.28 -5.91 14.19
C GLU A 195 -12.76 -7.31 14.53
N ILE A 196 -11.44 -7.56 14.40
CA ILE A 196 -10.81 -8.80 14.88
C ILE A 196 -11.06 -8.94 16.38
N VAL A 197 -10.69 -7.92 17.15
CA VAL A 197 -10.90 -7.89 18.60
C VAL A 197 -12.37 -8.10 18.97
N GLN A 198 -13.30 -7.38 18.31
CA GLN A 198 -14.72 -7.52 18.57
C GLN A 198 -15.27 -8.91 18.24
N ALA A 199 -14.75 -9.57 17.22
CA ALA A 199 -15.15 -10.92 16.87
C ALA A 199 -14.72 -11.94 17.94
N VAL A 200 -13.49 -11.82 18.45
CA VAL A 200 -12.99 -12.67 19.54
C VAL A 200 -13.77 -12.41 20.84
N LYS A 201 -13.93 -11.15 21.23
CA LYS A 201 -14.70 -10.76 22.44
C LYS A 201 -16.15 -11.25 22.42
N ALA A 202 -16.78 -11.20 21.26
CA ALA A 202 -18.16 -11.65 21.09
C ALA A 202 -18.31 -13.17 20.95
N GLY A 203 -17.19 -13.94 21.02
CA GLY A 203 -17.20 -15.39 20.84
C GLY A 203 -17.56 -15.85 19.41
N ARG A 204 -17.48 -14.95 18.42
CA ARG A 204 -17.72 -15.30 17.01
C ARG A 204 -16.53 -16.02 16.38
N ALA A 205 -15.35 -15.84 16.94
CA ALA A 205 -14.12 -16.54 16.62
C ALA A 205 -13.39 -16.94 17.92
N ALA A 206 -12.75 -18.07 17.92
CA ALA A 206 -11.98 -18.57 19.06
C ALA A 206 -10.62 -17.87 19.15
N ALA A 207 -10.07 -17.45 18.02
CA ALA A 207 -8.83 -16.69 17.93
C ALA A 207 -8.88 -15.68 16.79
N GLY A 208 -8.10 -14.61 16.92
CA GLY A 208 -7.84 -13.64 15.87
C GLY A 208 -6.36 -13.44 15.62
N ALA A 209 -5.97 -13.08 14.41
CA ALA A 209 -4.58 -12.78 14.11
C ALA A 209 -4.41 -11.50 13.27
N GLY A 210 -3.26 -10.91 13.47
CA GLY A 210 -2.70 -9.79 12.76
C GLY A 210 -1.31 -9.52 13.31
N ASP A 211 -0.66 -8.45 12.88
CA ASP A 211 0.66 -8.12 13.37
C ASP A 211 0.72 -8.05 14.91
N TYR A 212 1.80 -8.58 15.46
CA TYR A 212 2.02 -8.68 16.92
C TYR A 212 1.85 -7.34 17.64
N PHE A 213 2.46 -6.25 17.13
CA PHE A 213 2.41 -4.95 17.80
C PHE A 213 0.98 -4.40 17.83
N THR A 214 0.25 -4.56 16.73
CA THR A 214 -1.14 -4.14 16.63
C THR A 214 -2.03 -4.95 17.57
N MET A 215 -1.96 -6.28 17.52
CA MET A 215 -2.75 -7.15 18.38
C MET A 215 -2.42 -6.94 19.87
N LYS A 216 -1.14 -6.79 20.20
CA LYS A 216 -0.71 -6.49 21.57
C LYS A 216 -1.29 -5.17 22.07
N LYS A 217 -1.27 -4.13 21.22
CA LYS A 217 -1.83 -2.82 21.58
C LYS A 217 -3.30 -2.91 21.95
N PHE A 218 -4.09 -3.71 21.21
CA PHE A 218 -5.49 -3.93 21.52
C PHE A 218 -5.70 -4.80 22.75
N ALA A 219 -4.91 -5.87 22.91
CA ALA A 219 -4.96 -6.72 24.11
C ALA A 219 -4.63 -5.94 25.39
N ASP A 220 -3.67 -5.01 25.33
CA ASP A 220 -3.29 -4.18 26.47
C ASP A 220 -4.36 -3.13 26.86
N GLN A 221 -5.34 -2.88 25.99
CA GLN A 221 -6.43 -1.92 26.24
C GLN A 221 -7.69 -2.54 26.83
N ASP A 222 -7.78 -3.87 26.85
CA ASP A 222 -9.00 -4.58 27.21
C ASP A 222 -8.71 -5.92 27.89
N ASP A 223 -9.08 -6.05 29.14
CA ASP A 223 -8.85 -7.25 29.95
C ASP A 223 -9.63 -8.50 29.49
N SER A 224 -10.49 -8.39 28.45
CA SER A 224 -11.27 -9.53 27.95
C SER A 224 -10.51 -10.39 26.92
N THR A 225 -9.40 -9.88 26.40
CA THR A 225 -8.56 -10.58 25.44
C THR A 225 -7.09 -10.53 25.84
N GLU A 226 -6.28 -11.42 25.30
CA GLU A 226 -4.84 -11.43 25.48
C GLU A 226 -4.16 -12.02 24.25
N LEU A 227 -2.85 -11.82 24.12
CA LEU A 227 -2.06 -12.60 23.16
C LEU A 227 -1.77 -13.98 23.74
N ALA A 228 -1.90 -15.01 22.91
CA ALA A 228 -1.46 -16.34 23.27
C ALA A 228 0.06 -16.34 23.57
N ASP A 229 0.45 -16.90 24.72
CA ASP A 229 1.83 -17.05 25.14
C ASP A 229 2.00 -18.41 25.83
N PRO A 230 2.87 -19.32 25.32
CA PRO A 230 3.67 -19.14 24.12
C PRO A 230 2.82 -19.13 22.82
N PHE A 231 3.34 -18.50 21.77
CA PHE A 231 2.77 -18.55 20.42
C PHE A 231 3.88 -18.80 19.39
N THR A 232 3.62 -19.71 18.46
CA THR A 232 4.50 -19.99 17.33
C THR A 232 3.90 -19.33 16.06
N PRO A 233 4.45 -18.19 15.61
CA PRO A 233 3.96 -17.54 14.38
C PRO A 233 4.28 -18.38 13.15
N PRO A 234 3.43 -18.35 12.12
CA PRO A 234 3.62 -19.15 10.90
C PRO A 234 4.84 -18.70 10.08
N ALA A 235 5.19 -17.42 10.15
CA ALA A 235 6.32 -16.84 9.42
C ALA A 235 6.83 -15.57 10.09
N ILE A 236 8.03 -15.14 9.66
CA ILE A 236 8.54 -13.78 9.90
C ILE A 236 8.13 -12.91 8.73
N GLY A 237 7.51 -11.77 9.01
CA GLY A 237 7.14 -10.77 8.05
C GLY A 237 8.19 -9.67 7.92
N TYR A 238 8.34 -9.12 6.73
CA TYR A 238 9.29 -8.06 6.40
C TYR A 238 8.52 -6.85 5.83
N PRO A 239 8.24 -5.84 6.65
CA PRO A 239 7.51 -4.64 6.22
C PRO A 239 8.35 -3.78 5.27
N ALA A 240 7.70 -3.20 4.26
CA ALA A 240 8.34 -2.29 3.32
C ALA A 240 7.36 -1.20 2.85
N PHE A 241 7.89 -0.18 2.17
CA PHE A 241 7.10 0.73 1.36
C PHE A 241 6.75 0.08 0.03
N ALA A 242 5.54 0.35 -0.49
CA ALA A 242 5.14 -0.18 -1.79
C ALA A 242 4.79 0.93 -2.78
N PHE A 243 5.17 0.69 -4.04
CA PHE A 243 5.09 1.63 -5.17
C PHE A 243 4.45 0.96 -6.39
N LEU A 244 3.98 1.77 -7.34
CA LEU A 244 3.55 1.25 -8.64
C LEU A 244 4.72 0.60 -9.39
N PRO A 245 4.45 -0.40 -10.27
CA PRO A 245 5.50 -1.10 -11.03
C PRO A 245 6.37 -0.22 -11.94
N ASN A 246 5.91 0.97 -12.30
CA ASN A 246 6.64 1.93 -13.12
C ASN A 246 7.44 2.97 -12.31
N GLN A 247 7.58 2.80 -10.99
CA GLN A 247 8.21 3.76 -10.08
C GLN A 247 9.59 3.29 -9.55
N GLN A 248 10.32 2.48 -10.33
CA GLN A 248 11.61 1.90 -9.89
C GLN A 248 12.60 2.97 -9.42
N GLU A 249 12.68 4.13 -10.10
CA GLU A 249 13.58 5.22 -9.71
C GLU A 249 13.27 5.77 -8.30
N ALA A 250 11.98 5.81 -7.92
CA ALA A 250 11.59 6.22 -6.57
C ALA A 250 11.98 5.16 -5.53
N VAL A 251 11.78 3.87 -5.84
CA VAL A 251 12.23 2.74 -4.99
C VAL A 251 13.73 2.80 -4.76
N ASP A 252 14.51 2.99 -5.81
CA ASP A 252 15.97 3.08 -5.74
C ASP A 252 16.43 4.28 -4.89
N ALA A 253 15.76 5.43 -5.04
CA ALA A 253 16.03 6.62 -4.24
C ALA A 253 15.69 6.41 -2.75
N PHE A 254 14.58 5.75 -2.44
CA PHE A 254 14.23 5.36 -1.07
C PHE A 254 15.25 4.42 -0.49
N ASN A 255 15.62 3.35 -1.20
CA ASN A 255 16.62 2.38 -0.76
C ASN A 255 18.00 3.03 -0.52
N ALA A 256 18.40 3.98 -1.36
CA ALA A 256 19.63 4.73 -1.17
C ALA A 256 19.65 5.52 0.16
N VAL A 257 18.53 6.17 0.51
CA VAL A 257 18.38 6.88 1.80
C VAL A 257 18.28 5.89 2.95
N MET A 258 17.52 4.81 2.80
CA MET A 258 17.28 3.80 3.82
C MET A 258 18.57 3.12 4.27
N LYS A 259 19.53 2.93 3.38
CA LYS A 259 20.81 2.28 3.67
C LYS A 259 21.55 2.90 4.88
N ASP A 260 21.50 4.23 5.00
CA ASP A 260 22.17 4.94 6.07
C ASP A 260 21.19 5.37 7.20
N TYR A 261 19.89 5.34 6.91
CA TYR A 261 18.86 5.78 7.84
C TYR A 261 18.38 4.65 8.76
N ILE A 262 18.14 3.45 8.21
CA ILE A 262 17.61 2.31 8.99
C ILE A 262 18.61 1.90 10.08
N GLY A 263 18.14 1.92 11.33
CA GLY A 263 18.95 1.62 12.51
C GLY A 263 19.80 2.77 13.03
N SER A 264 19.79 3.94 12.38
CA SER A 264 20.47 5.15 12.88
C SER A 264 19.83 5.69 14.16
N ASP A 265 20.58 6.46 14.94
CA ASP A 265 20.05 7.12 16.13
C ASP A 265 18.93 8.10 15.79
N GLU A 266 18.98 8.76 14.63
CA GLU A 266 17.92 9.63 14.13
C GLU A 266 16.62 8.85 13.91
N MET A 267 16.69 7.71 13.20
CA MET A 267 15.53 6.84 13.04
C MET A 267 14.99 6.40 14.40
N MET A 268 15.85 5.88 15.28
CA MET A 268 15.42 5.40 16.60
C MET A 268 14.77 6.49 17.46
N ALA A 269 15.24 7.73 17.37
CA ALA A 269 14.61 8.87 18.02
C ALA A 269 13.21 9.19 17.44
N SER A 270 13.05 9.05 16.12
CA SER A 270 11.79 9.32 15.43
C SER A 270 10.73 8.26 15.74
N VAL A 271 11.11 6.96 15.77
CA VAL A 271 10.18 5.83 15.86
C VAL A 271 10.02 5.26 17.27
N GLY A 272 10.97 5.49 18.17
CA GLY A 272 10.97 4.91 19.52
C GLY A 272 9.74 5.27 20.36
N LYS A 273 9.21 6.49 20.19
CA LYS A 273 7.96 6.94 20.83
C LYS A 273 6.73 6.09 20.46
N TYR A 274 6.78 5.37 19.35
CA TYR A 274 5.73 4.45 18.91
C TYR A 274 5.98 3.00 19.33
N GLY A 275 7.09 2.73 20.06
CA GLY A 275 7.42 1.39 20.53
C GLY A 275 8.31 0.56 19.60
N TYR A 276 8.82 1.15 18.51
CA TYR A 276 9.80 0.47 17.66
C TYR A 276 11.12 0.26 18.43
N THR A 277 11.71 -0.93 18.34
CA THR A 277 12.94 -1.26 19.05
C THR A 277 13.98 -1.85 18.09
N LYS A 278 15.23 -1.90 18.52
CA LYS A 278 16.33 -2.49 17.75
C LYS A 278 16.09 -3.99 17.41
N ALA A 279 15.26 -4.70 18.16
CA ALA A 279 14.91 -6.09 17.88
C ALA A 279 14.09 -6.25 16.58
N ALA A 280 13.39 -5.18 16.17
CA ALA A 280 12.59 -5.16 14.94
C ALA A 280 13.41 -4.72 13.70
N LEU A 281 14.70 -4.39 13.83
CA LEU A 281 15.54 -4.02 12.70
C LEU A 281 15.66 -5.18 11.68
N PRO A 282 15.84 -4.88 10.37
CA PRO A 282 16.11 -5.89 9.35
C PRO A 282 17.31 -6.76 9.71
N ASP A 283 17.28 -8.01 9.29
CA ASP A 283 18.33 -9.01 9.56
C ASP A 283 19.21 -9.30 8.33
N GLY A 284 19.04 -8.52 7.27
CA GLY A 284 19.77 -8.67 6.02
C GLY A 284 19.00 -9.44 4.93
N THR A 285 17.80 -9.96 5.24
CA THR A 285 16.90 -10.54 4.23
C THR A 285 16.49 -9.47 3.22
N THR A 286 16.59 -9.78 1.93
CA THR A 286 16.35 -8.82 0.85
C THR A 286 14.97 -8.98 0.22
N THR A 287 14.47 -7.89 -0.35
CA THR A 287 13.21 -7.90 -1.14
C THR A 287 13.29 -8.87 -2.32
N ALA A 288 14.47 -8.97 -2.96
CA ALA A 288 14.65 -9.89 -4.07
C ALA A 288 14.53 -11.37 -3.67
N GLU A 289 14.90 -11.74 -2.45
CA GLU A 289 14.71 -13.08 -1.90
C GLU A 289 13.23 -13.33 -1.58
N LEU A 290 12.58 -12.39 -0.90
CA LEU A 290 11.20 -12.48 -0.46
C LEU A 290 10.19 -12.54 -1.63
N CYS A 291 10.49 -11.89 -2.75
CA CYS A 291 9.63 -11.88 -3.93
C CYS A 291 9.72 -13.16 -4.78
N LYS A 292 10.75 -14.01 -4.57
CA LYS A 292 10.90 -15.26 -5.35
C LYS A 292 9.95 -16.36 -4.92
N GLY A 293 9.56 -16.40 -3.67
CA GLY A 293 8.68 -17.43 -3.08
C GLY A 293 9.43 -18.66 -2.70
#